data_9321bfc8aaa02bc95ed0c4e075036292
#
_entry.id   9321bfc8aaa02bc95ed0c4e075036292
#
_cell.length_a   1.000
_cell.length_b   1.000
_cell.length_c   1.000
_cell.angle_alpha   90.00
_cell.angle_beta   90.00
_cell.angle_gamma   90.00
#
_symmetry.space_group_name_H-M   'P 1'
#
loop_
_entity.id
_entity.type
_entity.pdbx_description
1 polymer ?
#
loop_
_entity_poly.entity_id
_entity_poly.type
_entity_poly.pdbx_seq_one_letter_code
_entity_poly.pdbx_strand_id
1 'polypeptide(L)' 'METRLTLRPGQPGTRKLVEKYGVRIAYHETELRERAKRLGAIWRQPQKLWEITYRDSKRLGIEGRIVEN' A
#
# COMPACT_ATOMS: atom_id res chain seq x y z
N MET A 1 15.51 -16.83 -20.86
CA MET A 1 15.15 -16.54 -20.69
C MET A 1 14.52 -16.20 -20.25
N GLU A 2 14.09 -16.00 -20.06
CA GLU A 2 13.49 -15.68 -19.70
C GLU A 2 12.92 -15.24 -19.09
N THR A 3 12.69 -15.34 -18.95
CA THR A 3 12.17 -15.02 -18.42
C THR A 3 11.65 -14.49 -17.85
N ARG A 4 11.72 -14.43 -17.57
CA ARG A 4 11.21 -13.94 -17.13
C ARG A 4 10.64 -13.23 -16.90
N LEU A 5 10.96 -13.06 -16.87
CA LEU A 5 10.56 -12.25 -16.84
C LEU A 5 9.41 -11.91 -17.08
N THR A 6 9.09 -12.37 -17.16
CA THR A 6 7.80 -12.08 -17.59
C THR A 6 6.86 -11.88 -16.49
N LEU A 7 6.89 -10.78 -15.88
CA LEU A 7 5.97 -10.44 -14.82
C LEU A 7 4.65 -10.07 -15.45
N ARG A 8 3.59 -10.72 -15.02
CA ARG A 8 2.28 -10.42 -15.52
C ARG A 8 1.66 -9.29 -14.71
N PRO A 9 0.76 -8.53 -15.32
CA PRO A 9 0.06 -7.48 -14.57
C PRO A 9 -0.64 -8.09 -13.37
N GLY A 10 -0.59 -7.41 -12.26
CA GLY A 10 -1.18 -7.90 -11.04
C GLY A 10 -0.30 -8.77 -10.20
N GLN A 11 0.88 -9.13 -10.69
CA GLN A 11 1.83 -9.88 -9.90
C GLN A 11 2.34 -9.02 -8.75
N PRO A 12 2.45 -9.59 -7.53
CA PRO A 12 2.95 -8.78 -6.41
C PRO A 12 4.33 -8.21 -6.69
N GLY A 13 5.15 -8.89 -7.45
CA GLY A 13 6.49 -8.43 -7.74
C GLY A 13 6.54 -7.24 -8.66
N THR A 14 5.42 -6.87 -9.28
CA THR A 14 5.43 -5.75 -10.22
C THR A 14 5.12 -4.42 -9.57
N ARG A 15 4.86 -4.40 -8.27
CA ARG A 15 4.54 -3.15 -7.60
C ARG A 15 5.77 -2.26 -7.53
N LYS A 16 5.57 -1.00 -7.86
CA LYS A 16 6.66 -0.02 -7.79
C LYS A 16 6.62 0.67 -6.44
N LEU A 17 7.81 0.95 -5.92
CA LEU A 17 7.90 1.53 -4.58
C LEU A 17 7.24 2.89 -4.48
N VAL A 18 7.27 3.66 -5.57
CA VAL A 18 6.73 5.01 -5.53
C VAL A 18 5.26 5.09 -5.88
N GLU A 19 4.67 3.98 -6.29
CA GLU A 19 3.24 3.99 -6.62
C GLU A 19 2.43 3.91 -5.35
N LYS A 20 1.26 4.53 -5.39
CA LYS A 20 0.39 4.58 -4.24
C LYS A 20 -0.68 3.51 -4.34
N TYR A 21 -0.99 2.95 -3.20
CA TYR A 21 -2.00 1.90 -3.11
C TYR A 21 -2.90 2.17 -1.92
N GLY A 22 -4.09 1.63 -1.96
CA GLY A 22 -5.00 1.74 -0.84
C GLY A 22 -4.75 0.64 0.17
N VAL A 23 -4.64 1.01 1.43
CA VAL A 23 -4.47 0.04 2.51
C VAL A 23 -5.57 0.24 3.53
N ARG A 24 -5.93 -0.82 4.21
CA ARG A 24 -6.94 -0.76 5.25
C ARG A 24 -6.26 -0.58 6.59
N ILE A 25 -6.70 0.43 7.30
CA ILE A 25 -6.24 0.67 8.68
C ILE A 25 -7.49 0.85 9.51
N ALA A 26 -7.66 0.00 10.51
CA ALA A 26 -8.85 0.05 11.33
C ALA A 26 -8.88 1.35 12.14
N TYR A 27 -10.08 1.81 12.44
CA TYR A 27 -10.24 3.07 13.15
C TYR A 27 -9.53 3.05 14.49
N HIS A 28 -9.55 1.92 15.18
CA HIS A 28 -8.93 1.82 16.49
C HIS A 28 -7.42 1.68 16.43
N GLU A 29 -6.84 1.52 15.26
CA GLU A 29 -5.39 1.43 15.11
C GLU A 29 -4.80 2.84 15.05
N THR A 30 -4.92 3.58 16.13
CA THR A 30 -4.55 4.99 16.12
C THR A 30 -3.07 5.21 15.89
N GLU A 31 -2.22 4.38 16.47
CA GLU A 31 -0.79 4.54 16.26
C GLU A 31 -0.41 4.34 14.82
N LEU A 32 -0.98 3.31 14.19
CA LEU A 32 -0.68 3.04 12.80
C LEU A 32 -1.18 4.17 11.91
N ARG A 33 -2.37 4.68 12.21
CA ARG A 33 -2.90 5.80 11.46
C ARG A 33 -2.00 7.03 11.56
N GLU A 34 -1.51 7.30 12.75
CA GLU A 34 -0.62 8.44 12.95
C GLU A 34 0.68 8.28 12.18
N ARG A 35 1.24 7.09 12.21
CA ARG A 35 2.47 6.83 11.48
C ARG A 35 2.25 6.97 9.98
N ALA A 36 1.12 6.47 9.49
CA ALA A 36 0.81 6.59 8.08
C ALA A 36 0.69 8.06 7.68
N LYS A 37 0.03 8.85 8.50
CA LYS A 37 -0.10 10.28 8.21
C LYS A 37 1.25 10.95 8.13
N ARG A 38 2.16 10.59 9.01
CA ARG A 38 3.49 11.20 9.01
C ARG A 38 4.24 10.88 7.74
N LEU A 39 3.97 9.74 7.14
CA LEU A 39 4.61 9.35 5.90
C LEU A 39 3.90 9.93 4.69
N GLY A 40 2.84 10.69 4.90
CA GLY A 40 2.14 11.34 3.80
C GLY A 40 0.94 10.58 3.29
N ALA A 41 0.45 9.60 4.04
CA ALA A 41 -0.74 8.87 3.63
C ALA A 41 -1.95 9.79 3.62
N ILE A 42 -2.84 9.56 2.67
CA ILE A 42 -4.03 10.37 2.50
C ILE A 42 -5.26 9.48 2.65
N TRP A 43 -6.18 9.93 3.48
CA TRP A 43 -7.45 9.23 3.67
C TRP A 43 -8.34 9.44 2.47
N ARG A 44 -8.79 8.35 1.86
CA ARG A 44 -9.70 8.40 0.72
C ARG A 44 -11.06 7.90 1.19
N GLN A 45 -11.94 8.84 1.48
CA GLN A 45 -13.23 8.50 2.05
C GLN A 45 -14.10 7.66 1.13
N PRO A 46 -14.17 7.93 -0.17
CA PRO A 46 -15.04 7.09 -1.02
C PRO A 46 -14.68 5.61 -0.96
N GLN A 47 -13.40 5.31 -0.92
CA GLN A 47 -12.96 3.92 -0.84
C GLN A 47 -12.79 3.45 0.60
N LYS A 48 -12.76 4.38 1.55
CA LYS A 48 -12.49 4.08 2.96
C LYS A 48 -11.15 3.39 3.10
N LEU A 49 -10.18 3.90 2.38
CA LEU A 49 -8.82 3.36 2.38
C LEU A 49 -7.83 4.49 2.56
N TRP A 50 -6.65 4.14 3.04
CA TRP A 50 -5.55 5.08 3.12
C TRP A 50 -4.67 4.91 1.90
N GLU A 51 -4.41 6.00 1.20
CA GLU A 51 -3.53 5.97 0.03
C GLU A 51 -2.11 6.23 0.47
N ILE A 52 -1.23 5.28 0.19
CA ILE A 52 0.15 5.34 0.67
C ILE A 52 1.04 4.67 -0.37
N THR A 53 2.30 5.11 -0.45
CA THR A 53 3.22 4.47 -1.37
C THR A 53 3.54 3.06 -0.91
N TYR A 54 3.89 2.20 -1.86
CA TYR A 54 4.22 0.83 -1.51
C TYR A 54 5.42 0.80 -0.56
N ARG A 55 6.41 1.67 -0.80
CA ARG A 55 7.57 1.73 0.06
C ARG A 55 7.19 2.04 1.50
N ASP A 56 6.29 3.00 1.68
CA ASP A 56 5.88 3.37 3.03
C ASP A 56 5.05 2.28 3.68
N SER A 57 4.24 1.58 2.88
CA SER A 57 3.47 0.47 3.44
C SER A 57 4.41 -0.62 3.95
N LYS A 58 5.53 -0.83 3.27
CA LYS A 58 6.53 -1.80 3.73
C LYS A 58 7.21 -1.32 5.00
N ARG A 59 7.46 -0.01 5.09
CA ARG A 59 8.06 0.55 6.31
C ARG A 59 7.19 0.31 7.52
N LEU A 60 5.88 0.37 7.32
CA LEU A 60 4.93 0.17 8.41
C LEU A 60 4.59 -1.29 8.61
N GLY A 61 5.07 -2.17 7.73
CA GLY A 61 4.76 -3.58 7.84
C GLY A 61 3.33 -3.90 7.47
N ILE A 62 2.70 -3.07 6.65
CA ILE A 62 1.30 -3.26 6.29
C ILE A 62 1.12 -3.51 4.80
N GLU A 63 2.17 -3.90 4.11
CA GLU A 63 2.03 -4.14 2.68
C GLU A 63 1.06 -5.29 2.40
N GLY A 64 0.86 -6.17 3.36
CA GLY A 64 -0.13 -7.24 3.20
C GLY A 64 -1.56 -6.76 3.29
N ARG A 65 -1.78 -5.52 3.67
CA ARG A 65 -3.12 -4.95 3.78
C ARG A 65 -3.53 -4.18 2.53
N ILE A 66 -2.69 -4.16 1.52
CA ILE A 66 -3.02 -3.44 0.30
C ILE A 66 -4.23 -4.09 -0.35
N VAL A 67 -5.21 -3.26 -0.68
CA VAL A 67 -6.43 -3.72 -1.32
C VAL A 67 -6.25 -3.59 -2.82
N GLU A 68 -6.39 -4.69 -3.51
CA GLU A 68 -6.26 -4.71 -4.97
C GLU A 68 -7.60 -5.05 -5.59
N ASN A 69 -7.87 -4.42 -6.71
CA ASN A 69 -9.10 -4.68 -7.46
C ASN A 69 -8.85 -5.58 -8.63
#